data_5b0165800c385783844bb46dbc84d7ec
#
_entry.id   5b0165800c385783844bb46dbc84d7ec
#
_cell.length_a   1.000
_cell.length_b   1.000
_cell.length_c   1.000
_cell.angle_alpha   90.00
_cell.angle_beta   90.00
_cell.angle_gamma   90.00
#
_symmetry.space_group_name_H-M   'P 1'
#
loop_
_entity.id
_entity.type
_entity.pdbx_description
1 polymer ?
#
loop_
_entity_poly.entity_id
_entity_poly.type
_entity_poly.pdbx_seq_one_letter_code
_entity_poly.pdbx_strand_id
1 'polypeptide(L)'
;MIDYVKDNPRRLWIKSHHPELFRLHRQTEAAGLSFKSMGNHFLLDWPDRQVVEMSRSATNDEVQARLRMVLVAAHNGTVTYTAAISKGEQLIARTLREQGYPLVVLLNDGFPKEGSPHERYYKPGGVYFEACSKGQLLLLEPTEQSFLDTGIQAAVEETLRRKAGVRHFTYTPIPLTSQRYRFVSLNEMAKRLTQE
;
A
#
# COMPACT_ATOMS: atom_id res chain seq x y z
N MET A 1 0.88 -28.12 -2.53
CA MET A 1 -0.59 -28.32 -2.61
C MET A 1 -1.18 -28.93 -1.33
N ILE A 2 -0.53 -29.96 -0.74
CA ILE A 2 -0.99 -30.65 0.49
C ILE A 2 -1.08 -29.70 1.70
N ASP A 3 -0.11 -28.79 1.89
CA ASP A 3 -0.10 -27.86 3.02
C ASP A 3 -1.23 -26.82 2.96
N TYR A 4 -1.61 -26.38 1.74
CA TYR A 4 -2.76 -25.49 1.57
C TYR A 4 -4.08 -26.15 1.98
N VAL A 5 -4.27 -27.42 1.64
CA VAL A 5 -5.49 -28.16 2.00
C VAL A 5 -5.58 -28.36 3.51
N LYS A 6 -4.46 -28.65 4.17
CA LYS A 6 -4.38 -28.84 5.63
C LYS A 6 -4.64 -27.53 6.40
N ASP A 7 -4.21 -26.39 5.86
CA ASP A 7 -4.38 -25.08 6.50
C ASP A 7 -5.77 -24.46 6.25
N ASN A 8 -6.54 -25.00 5.34
CA ASN A 8 -7.85 -24.45 4.95
C ASN A 8 -8.86 -24.36 6.11
N PRO A 9 -8.99 -25.36 7.00
CA PRO A 9 -9.89 -25.26 8.16
C PRO A 9 -9.50 -24.13 9.12
N ARG A 10 -8.22 -23.94 9.42
CA ARG A 10 -7.71 -22.84 10.25
C ARG A 10 -8.04 -21.48 9.63
N ARG A 11 -7.80 -21.32 8.32
CA ARG A 11 -8.09 -20.07 7.60
C ARG A 11 -9.57 -19.74 7.57
N LEU A 12 -10.42 -20.75 7.40
CA LEU A 12 -11.87 -20.58 7.45
C LEU A 12 -12.32 -20.16 8.85
N TRP A 13 -11.80 -20.80 9.88
CA TRP A 13 -12.10 -20.46 11.27
C TRP A 13 -11.69 -19.02 11.59
N ILE A 14 -10.47 -18.58 11.25
CA ILE A 14 -9.99 -17.21 11.47
C ILE A 14 -10.91 -16.19 10.78
N LYS A 15 -11.27 -16.43 9.50
CA LYS A 15 -12.18 -15.54 8.75
C LYS A 15 -13.56 -15.44 9.35
N SER A 16 -14.08 -16.53 9.92
CA SER A 16 -15.42 -16.54 10.53
C SER A 16 -15.43 -15.84 11.88
N HIS A 17 -14.32 -15.82 12.63
CA HIS A 17 -14.20 -15.17 13.92
C HIS A 17 -13.72 -13.71 13.85
N HIS A 18 -13.02 -13.34 12.76
CA HIS A 18 -12.52 -12.00 12.50
C HIS A 18 -12.93 -11.50 11.10
N PRO A 19 -14.25 -11.49 10.80
CA PRO A 19 -14.72 -11.12 9.45
C PRO A 19 -14.37 -9.68 9.07
N GLU A 20 -14.20 -8.78 10.03
CA GLU A 20 -13.84 -7.39 9.84
C GLU A 20 -12.47 -7.23 9.17
N LEU A 21 -11.49 -8.13 9.48
CA LEU A 21 -10.14 -8.09 8.91
C LEU A 21 -10.08 -8.61 7.46
N PHE A 22 -11.12 -9.30 7.00
CA PHE A 22 -11.15 -9.95 5.69
C PHE A 22 -12.30 -9.47 4.79
N ARG A 23 -13.09 -8.52 5.27
CA ARG A 23 -14.14 -7.90 4.49
C ARG A 23 -13.55 -6.84 3.59
N LEU A 24 -13.93 -6.87 2.31
CA LEU A 24 -13.63 -5.79 1.39
C LEU A 24 -14.61 -4.64 1.62
N HIS A 25 -14.08 -3.48 2.00
CA HIS A 25 -14.80 -2.22 2.04
C HIS A 25 -14.61 -1.53 0.69
N ARG A 26 -15.72 -1.16 0.04
CA ARG A 26 -15.68 -0.54 -1.28
C ARG A 26 -15.34 0.95 -1.22
N GLN A 27 -15.65 1.57 -0.11
CA GLN A 27 -15.45 2.99 0.10
C GLN A 27 -14.91 3.22 1.49
N THR A 28 -13.66 3.63 1.55
CA THR A 28 -12.93 4.03 2.75
C THR A 28 -12.33 5.39 2.45
N GLU A 29 -12.73 6.39 3.21
CA GLU A 29 -12.22 7.74 3.05
C GLU A 29 -11.04 7.96 4.01
N ALA A 30 -9.93 8.48 3.48
CA ALA A 30 -8.77 8.88 4.27
C ALA A 30 -8.02 9.99 3.53
N ALA A 31 -7.60 11.04 4.25
CA ALA A 31 -6.89 12.20 3.71
C ALA A 31 -7.60 12.85 2.50
N GLY A 32 -8.95 12.87 2.49
CA GLY A 32 -9.75 13.38 1.38
C GLY A 32 -9.69 12.53 0.10
N LEU A 33 -9.19 11.30 0.20
CA LEU A 33 -9.10 10.34 -0.90
C LEU A 33 -9.99 9.12 -0.61
N SER A 34 -10.49 8.48 -1.67
CA SER A 34 -11.37 7.31 -1.58
C SER A 34 -10.64 6.05 -2.02
N PHE A 35 -10.80 4.97 -1.23
CA PHE A 35 -10.13 3.69 -1.44
C PHE A 35 -11.10 2.54 -1.31
N LYS A 36 -10.82 1.44 -2.01
CA LYS A 36 -11.25 0.11 -1.55
C LYS A 36 -10.22 -0.37 -0.54
N SER A 37 -10.67 -1.05 0.51
CA SER A 37 -9.77 -1.44 1.59
C SER A 37 -10.10 -2.79 2.18
N MET A 38 -9.08 -3.42 2.78
CA MET A 38 -9.21 -4.66 3.55
C MET A 38 -8.08 -4.75 4.58
N GLY A 39 -8.43 -5.16 5.78
CA GLY A 39 -7.48 -5.33 6.89
C GLY A 39 -7.82 -4.46 8.09
N ASN A 40 -6.82 -4.06 8.85
CA ASN A 40 -6.99 -3.29 10.08
C ASN A 40 -7.08 -1.79 9.78
N HIS A 41 -8.29 -1.24 9.80
CA HIS A 41 -8.55 0.19 9.54
C HIS A 41 -8.04 1.13 10.64
N PHE A 42 -7.82 0.65 11.87
CA PHE A 42 -7.23 1.47 12.93
C PHE A 42 -5.82 2.00 12.60
N LEU A 43 -5.15 1.37 11.62
CA LEU A 43 -3.85 1.86 11.16
C LEU A 43 -3.94 3.22 10.43
N LEU A 44 -5.12 3.64 9.96
CA LEU A 44 -5.34 4.95 9.36
C LEU A 44 -5.37 6.07 10.41
N ASP A 45 -5.78 5.76 11.63
CA ASP A 45 -5.91 6.73 12.71
C ASP A 45 -4.67 6.75 13.63
N TRP A 46 -3.64 5.95 13.29
CA TRP A 46 -2.44 5.86 14.09
C TRP A 46 -1.61 7.15 14.01
N PRO A 47 -1.15 7.74 15.14
CA PRO A 47 -0.52 9.06 15.12
C PRO A 47 0.87 9.05 14.46
N ASP A 48 1.66 8.00 14.73
CA ASP A 48 3.03 7.89 14.21
C ASP A 48 3.07 7.13 12.89
N ARG A 49 3.28 7.85 11.81
CA ARG A 49 3.25 7.31 10.45
C ARG A 49 4.51 7.68 9.69
N GLN A 50 4.97 6.80 8.82
CA GLN A 50 6.06 7.07 7.90
C GLN A 50 5.75 6.51 6.51
N VAL A 51 6.26 7.16 5.47
CA VAL A 51 6.19 6.65 4.10
C VAL A 51 7.53 6.04 3.70
N VAL A 52 7.45 4.94 2.95
CA VAL A 52 8.62 4.35 2.28
C VAL A 52 8.42 4.46 0.78
N GLU A 53 9.23 5.31 0.17
CA GLU A 53 9.40 5.44 -1.28
C GLU A 53 10.89 5.26 -1.60
N MET A 54 11.19 4.44 -2.61
CA MET A 54 12.57 4.21 -3.07
C MET A 54 12.67 4.22 -4.58
N SER A 55 13.77 4.76 -5.09
CA SER A 55 14.09 4.67 -6.52
C SER A 55 14.23 3.21 -6.96
N ARG A 56 13.83 2.92 -8.20
CA ARG A 56 14.10 1.62 -8.83
C ARG A 56 15.61 1.39 -9.06
N SER A 57 16.40 2.46 -9.12
CA SER A 57 17.86 2.43 -9.26
C SER A 57 18.59 2.50 -7.92
N ALA A 58 17.90 2.42 -6.80
CA ALA A 58 18.54 2.40 -5.49
C ALA A 58 19.53 1.23 -5.37
N THR A 59 20.70 1.50 -4.86
CA THR A 59 21.74 0.51 -4.59
C THR A 59 21.35 -0.37 -3.40
N ASN A 60 21.97 -1.53 -3.27
CA ASN A 60 21.73 -2.41 -2.13
C ASN A 60 22.05 -1.71 -0.79
N ASP A 61 23.11 -0.90 -0.74
CA ASP A 61 23.51 -0.19 0.48
C ASP A 61 22.45 0.86 0.88
N GLU A 62 21.91 1.60 -0.09
CA GLU A 62 20.80 2.54 0.15
C GLU A 62 19.54 1.81 0.66
N VAL A 63 19.23 0.66 0.06
CA VAL A 63 18.08 -0.17 0.50
C VAL A 63 18.30 -0.67 1.92
N GLN A 64 19.49 -1.18 2.26
CA GLN A 64 19.80 -1.66 3.60
C GLN A 64 19.84 -0.52 4.64
N ALA A 65 20.37 0.64 4.27
CA ALA A 65 20.34 1.82 5.13
C ALA A 65 18.89 2.25 5.43
N ARG A 66 18.04 2.33 4.39
CA ARG A 66 16.63 2.67 4.57
C ARG A 66 15.88 1.63 5.40
N LEU A 67 16.14 0.34 5.14
CA LEU A 67 15.53 -0.76 5.90
C LEU A 67 15.83 -0.63 7.41
N ARG A 68 17.08 -0.37 7.79
CA ARG A 68 17.45 -0.18 9.20
C ARG A 68 16.68 0.98 9.84
N MET A 69 16.59 2.12 9.17
CA MET A 69 15.85 3.27 9.67
C MET A 69 14.35 2.96 9.88
N VAL A 70 13.76 2.31 8.88
CA VAL A 70 12.33 1.91 8.92
C VAL A 70 12.06 0.92 10.04
N LEU A 71 12.95 -0.06 10.25
CA LEU A 71 12.79 -1.04 11.34
C LEU A 71 12.90 -0.39 12.72
N VAL A 72 13.80 0.57 12.91
CA VAL A 72 13.90 1.33 14.17
C VAL A 72 12.61 2.09 14.44
N ALA A 73 12.06 2.79 13.45
CA ALA A 73 10.80 3.50 13.59
C ALA A 73 9.62 2.54 13.86
N ALA A 74 9.54 1.43 13.12
CA ALA A 74 8.50 0.43 13.31
C ALA A 74 8.58 -0.24 14.70
N HIS A 75 9.79 -0.47 15.23
CA HIS A 75 9.99 -0.97 16.60
C HIS A 75 9.46 0.01 17.66
N ASN A 76 9.52 1.30 17.38
CA ASN A 76 8.97 2.36 18.22
C ASN A 76 7.47 2.62 18.00
N GLY A 77 6.79 1.77 17.23
CA GLY A 77 5.34 1.84 17.01
C GLY A 77 4.89 2.62 15.78
N THR A 78 5.80 3.10 14.94
CA THR A 78 5.44 3.84 13.72
C THR A 78 4.82 2.92 12.67
N VAL A 79 3.66 3.28 12.13
CA VAL A 79 3.01 2.59 11.01
C VAL A 79 3.68 2.98 9.69
N THR A 80 4.08 2.00 8.90
CA THR A 80 4.72 2.24 7.61
C THR A 80 3.72 2.17 6.46
N TYR A 81 3.76 3.18 5.58
CA TYR A 81 2.97 3.25 4.35
C TYR A 81 3.87 3.07 3.13
N THR A 82 3.46 2.25 2.17
CA THR A 82 4.23 2.03 0.95
C THR A 82 3.36 1.53 -0.19
N ALA A 83 3.71 1.88 -1.42
CA ALA A 83 3.14 1.29 -2.63
C ALA A 83 3.85 -0.02 -3.05
N ALA A 84 4.97 -0.35 -2.42
CA ALA A 84 5.76 -1.56 -2.69
C ALA A 84 6.07 -1.79 -4.18
N ILE A 85 6.42 -0.71 -4.91
CA ILE A 85 6.60 -0.73 -6.38
C ILE A 85 8.03 -1.14 -6.75
N SER A 86 9.03 -0.55 -6.09
CA SER A 86 10.45 -0.87 -6.33
C SER A 86 10.85 -2.15 -5.58
N LYS A 87 11.94 -2.79 -6.03
CA LYS A 87 12.49 -3.96 -5.31
C LYS A 87 12.88 -3.63 -3.87
N GLY A 88 13.38 -2.42 -3.64
CA GLY A 88 13.73 -1.94 -2.28
C GLY A 88 12.48 -1.81 -1.39
N GLU A 89 11.42 -1.17 -1.89
CA GLU A 89 10.14 -1.07 -1.17
C GLU A 89 9.53 -2.44 -0.89
N GLN A 90 9.56 -3.35 -1.86
CA GLN A 90 9.06 -4.72 -1.70
C GLN A 90 9.84 -5.49 -0.62
N LEU A 91 11.17 -5.33 -0.58
CA LEU A 91 12.00 -5.93 0.46
C LEU A 91 11.64 -5.39 1.84
N ILE A 92 11.51 -4.07 1.98
CA ILE A 92 11.13 -3.42 3.24
C ILE A 92 9.74 -3.88 3.68
N ALA A 93 8.75 -3.82 2.79
CA ALA A 93 7.38 -4.27 3.09
C ALA A 93 7.31 -5.73 3.51
N ARG A 94 8.09 -6.61 2.84
CA ARG A 94 8.20 -8.01 3.20
C ARG A 94 8.80 -8.19 4.60
N THR A 95 9.91 -7.52 4.88
CA THR A 95 10.59 -7.62 6.17
C THR A 95 9.71 -7.15 7.33
N LEU A 96 9.01 -6.00 7.16
CA LEU A 96 8.06 -5.50 8.16
C LEU A 96 6.96 -6.52 8.43
N ARG A 97 6.39 -7.10 7.39
CA ARG A 97 5.34 -8.11 7.50
C ARG A 97 5.83 -9.39 8.19
N GLU A 98 7.02 -9.89 7.85
CA GLU A 98 7.61 -11.08 8.45
C GLU A 98 7.95 -10.88 9.93
N GLN A 99 8.34 -9.66 10.31
CA GLN A 99 8.63 -9.31 11.70
C GLN A 99 7.40 -8.86 12.50
N GLY A 100 6.22 -8.81 11.88
CA GLY A 100 4.97 -8.50 12.58
C GLY A 100 4.71 -7.02 12.80
N TYR A 101 5.42 -6.12 12.12
CA TYR A 101 5.22 -4.68 12.25
C TYR A 101 4.01 -4.16 11.45
N PRO A 102 3.36 -3.08 11.93
CA PRO A 102 2.19 -2.51 11.27
C PRO A 102 2.55 -1.90 9.91
N LEU A 103 1.73 -2.21 8.92
CA LEU A 103 1.98 -1.87 7.52
C LEU A 103 0.69 -1.52 6.77
N VAL A 104 0.72 -0.42 6.04
CA VAL A 104 -0.31 -0.04 5.06
C VAL A 104 0.28 -0.14 3.66
N VAL A 105 -0.35 -0.94 2.80
CA VAL A 105 0.11 -1.14 1.41
C VAL A 105 -0.92 -0.57 0.44
N LEU A 106 -0.48 0.36 -0.41
CA LEU A 106 -1.28 0.88 -1.49
C LEU A 106 -1.12 -0.01 -2.73
N LEU A 107 -2.23 -0.54 -3.22
CA LEU A 107 -2.28 -1.44 -4.39
C LEU A 107 -2.66 -0.65 -5.64
N ASN A 108 -2.03 -0.93 -6.77
CA ASN A 108 -2.47 -0.36 -8.04
C ASN A 108 -3.72 -1.06 -8.59
N ASP A 109 -3.79 -2.35 -8.42
CA ASP A 109 -4.89 -3.22 -8.83
C ASP A 109 -4.72 -4.53 -8.05
N GLY A 110 -5.59 -4.82 -7.13
CA GLY A 110 -5.40 -5.97 -6.22
C GLY A 110 -6.70 -6.59 -5.74
N PHE A 111 -7.80 -5.85 -5.79
CA PHE A 111 -9.09 -6.34 -5.35
C PHE A 111 -9.94 -6.86 -6.51
N PRO A 112 -10.84 -7.82 -6.27
CA PRO A 112 -11.75 -8.32 -7.27
C PRO A 112 -12.60 -7.21 -7.88
N LYS A 113 -12.89 -7.34 -9.19
CA LYS A 113 -13.79 -6.42 -9.88
C LYS A 113 -15.20 -6.50 -9.28
N GLU A 114 -15.90 -5.39 -9.32
CA GLU A 114 -17.29 -5.27 -8.88
C GLU A 114 -18.18 -6.30 -9.59
N GLY A 115 -19.09 -6.92 -8.81
CA GLY A 115 -19.96 -7.99 -9.33
C GLY A 115 -19.30 -9.37 -9.44
N SER A 116 -18.01 -9.51 -9.13
CA SER A 116 -17.35 -10.82 -9.14
C SER A 116 -17.81 -11.69 -7.95
N PRO A 117 -17.84 -13.04 -8.08
CA PRO A 117 -18.25 -13.92 -6.98
C PRO A 117 -17.40 -13.80 -5.71
N HIS A 118 -16.21 -13.23 -5.82
CA HIS A 118 -15.25 -13.07 -4.72
C HIS A 118 -15.18 -11.65 -4.18
N GLU A 119 -15.97 -10.72 -4.68
CA GLU A 119 -15.92 -9.31 -4.32
C GLU A 119 -16.15 -9.04 -2.85
N ARG A 120 -17.08 -9.80 -2.23
CA ARG A 120 -17.42 -9.59 -0.82
C ARG A 120 -16.38 -10.13 0.16
N TYR A 121 -15.66 -11.16 -0.26
CA TYR A 121 -14.65 -11.82 0.56
C TYR A 121 -13.38 -12.00 -0.28
N TYR A 122 -12.56 -10.97 -0.33
CA TYR A 122 -11.25 -11.07 -0.94
C TYR A 122 -10.45 -12.19 -0.25
N LYS A 123 -9.82 -13.03 -1.05
CA LYS A 123 -8.91 -14.05 -0.55
C LYS A 123 -7.48 -13.55 -0.75
N PRO A 124 -6.91 -12.82 0.22
CA PRO A 124 -5.53 -12.39 0.10
C PRO A 124 -4.64 -13.61 -0.09
N GLY A 125 -3.65 -13.53 -0.96
CA GLY A 125 -2.63 -14.56 -1.11
C GLY A 125 -2.01 -14.92 0.23
N GLY A 126 -1.42 -16.12 0.34
CA GLY A 126 -0.99 -16.68 1.63
C GLY A 126 -0.19 -15.73 2.52
N VAL A 127 0.68 -14.90 1.93
CA VAL A 127 1.51 -13.93 2.67
C VAL A 127 0.73 -12.79 3.31
N TYR A 128 -0.33 -12.31 2.66
CA TYR A 128 -1.18 -11.25 3.22
C TYR A 128 -2.20 -11.80 4.20
N PHE A 129 -2.59 -13.06 4.06
CA PHE A 129 -3.53 -13.69 4.97
C PHE A 129 -3.03 -13.65 6.41
N GLU A 130 -1.78 -14.08 6.63
CA GLU A 130 -1.19 -14.13 7.97
C GLU A 130 -1.05 -12.72 8.57
N ALA A 131 -0.65 -11.74 7.77
CA ALA A 131 -0.53 -10.37 8.22
C ALA A 131 -1.89 -9.74 8.56
N CYS A 132 -2.93 -9.98 7.74
CA CYS A 132 -4.30 -9.55 8.04
C CYS A 132 -4.83 -10.22 9.30
N SER A 133 -4.63 -11.53 9.47
CA SER A 133 -5.14 -12.28 10.63
C SER A 133 -4.57 -11.80 11.97
N LYS A 134 -3.40 -11.16 11.94
CA LYS A 134 -2.74 -10.56 13.10
C LYS A 134 -3.12 -9.09 13.31
N GLY A 135 -3.95 -8.50 12.45
CA GLY A 135 -4.30 -7.09 12.50
C GLY A 135 -3.15 -6.12 12.18
N GLN A 136 -2.04 -6.61 11.62
CA GLN A 136 -0.87 -5.78 11.32
C GLN A 136 -0.89 -5.14 9.93
N LEU A 137 -1.85 -5.50 9.07
CA LEU A 137 -1.89 -5.07 7.67
C LEU A 137 -3.21 -4.39 7.33
N LEU A 138 -3.10 -3.28 6.60
CA LEU A 138 -4.19 -2.68 5.84
C LEU A 138 -3.78 -2.60 4.37
N LEU A 139 -4.64 -3.07 3.47
CA LEU A 139 -4.52 -2.93 2.03
C LEU A 139 -5.47 -1.84 1.55
N LEU A 140 -4.97 -0.90 0.76
CA LEU A 140 -5.72 0.19 0.15
C LEU A 140 -5.56 0.15 -1.36
N GLU A 141 -6.66 0.17 -2.10
CA GLU A 141 -6.68 0.34 -3.56
C GLU A 141 -7.40 1.65 -3.87
N PRO A 142 -6.71 2.68 -4.41
CA PRO A 142 -7.36 3.94 -4.74
C PRO A 142 -8.46 3.74 -5.77
N THR A 143 -9.57 4.45 -5.60
CA THR A 143 -10.60 4.55 -6.63
C THR A 143 -10.13 5.43 -7.78
N GLU A 144 -10.78 5.35 -8.94
CA GLU A 144 -10.45 6.23 -10.06
C GLU A 144 -10.60 7.73 -9.70
N GLN A 145 -11.54 8.06 -8.82
CA GLN A 145 -11.70 9.41 -8.31
C GLN A 145 -10.45 9.92 -7.59
N SER A 146 -9.77 9.08 -6.81
CA SER A 146 -8.52 9.46 -6.13
C SER A 146 -7.36 9.70 -7.09
N PHE A 147 -7.32 9.01 -8.24
CA PHE A 147 -6.35 9.31 -9.29
C PHE A 147 -6.66 10.63 -10.03
N LEU A 148 -7.91 11.07 -9.99
CA LEU A 148 -8.37 12.33 -10.59
C LEU A 148 -8.34 13.50 -9.59
N ASP A 149 -7.96 13.28 -8.33
CA ASP A 149 -7.82 14.35 -7.34
C ASP A 149 -6.77 15.38 -7.79
N THR A 150 -7.16 16.66 -7.78
CA THR A 150 -6.33 17.76 -8.31
C THR A 150 -5.03 17.93 -7.52
N GLY A 151 -5.05 17.69 -6.21
CA GLY A 151 -3.86 17.75 -5.34
C GLY A 151 -2.88 16.62 -5.67
N ILE A 152 -3.39 15.41 -5.91
CA ILE A 152 -2.57 14.28 -6.35
C ILE A 152 -2.00 14.54 -7.74
N GLN A 153 -2.78 15.03 -8.67
CA GLN A 153 -2.30 15.37 -10.02
C GLN A 153 -1.14 16.38 -9.95
N ALA A 154 -1.31 17.46 -9.20
CA ALA A 154 -0.28 18.48 -9.01
C ALA A 154 1.00 17.91 -8.38
N ALA A 155 0.88 17.09 -7.35
CA ALA A 155 2.02 16.44 -6.69
C ALA A 155 2.76 15.46 -7.62
N VAL A 156 2.03 14.71 -8.44
CA VAL A 156 2.59 13.80 -9.46
C VAL A 156 3.36 14.60 -10.51
N GLU A 157 2.78 15.65 -11.04
CA GLU A 157 3.45 16.51 -12.04
C GLU A 157 4.75 17.10 -11.49
N GLU A 158 4.72 17.62 -10.27
CA GLU A 158 5.91 18.16 -9.61
C GLU A 158 6.99 17.10 -9.41
N THR A 159 6.60 15.90 -8.94
CA THR A 159 7.53 14.78 -8.76
C THR A 159 8.14 14.32 -10.09
N LEU A 160 7.33 14.24 -11.16
CA LEU A 160 7.82 13.85 -12.47
C LEU A 160 8.75 14.91 -13.07
N ARG A 161 8.42 16.20 -12.91
CA ARG A 161 9.26 17.32 -13.33
C ARG A 161 10.62 17.31 -12.63
N ARG A 162 10.63 17.14 -11.31
CA ARG A 162 11.85 17.05 -10.51
C ARG A 162 12.72 15.86 -10.93
N LYS A 163 12.12 14.68 -11.15
CA LYS A 163 12.86 13.47 -11.59
C LYS A 163 13.39 13.60 -13.02
N ALA A 164 12.81 14.43 -13.88
CA ALA A 164 13.28 14.66 -15.24
C ALA A 164 14.50 15.62 -15.32
N GLY A 165 14.87 16.30 -14.22
CA GLY A 165 16.01 17.23 -14.18
C GLY A 165 15.80 18.49 -15.02
N VAL A 166 14.59 18.81 -15.39
CA VAL A 166 14.29 19.81 -16.45
C VAL A 166 14.10 21.18 -15.83
N ARG A 167 15.04 22.07 -16.08
CA ARG A 167 14.86 23.51 -15.82
C ARG A 167 14.11 24.26 -16.95
N HIS A 168 14.07 23.71 -18.18
CA HIS A 168 13.50 24.41 -19.35
C HIS A 168 13.05 23.47 -20.50
N PHE A 169 12.25 22.43 -20.25
CA PHE A 169 11.63 21.67 -21.36
C PHE A 169 10.12 21.71 -21.29
N THR A 170 9.48 21.77 -22.46
CA THR A 170 8.05 21.52 -22.62
C THR A 170 7.74 20.13 -22.09
N TYR A 171 7.22 20.07 -20.88
CA TYR A 171 6.75 18.83 -20.27
C TYR A 171 5.56 18.32 -21.08
N THR A 172 5.70 17.16 -21.70
CA THR A 172 4.56 16.47 -22.27
C THR A 172 3.86 15.75 -21.13
N PRO A 173 2.59 16.10 -20.80
CA PRO A 173 1.86 15.45 -19.73
C PRO A 173 1.81 13.94 -19.95
N ILE A 174 2.16 13.16 -18.94
CA ILE A 174 2.02 11.72 -18.99
C ILE A 174 0.54 11.38 -18.85
N PRO A 175 -0.04 10.56 -19.76
CA PRO A 175 -1.45 10.18 -19.66
C PRO A 175 -1.79 9.62 -18.27
N LEU A 176 -2.90 10.05 -17.68
CA LEU A 176 -3.39 9.61 -16.37
C LEU A 176 -3.59 8.08 -16.29
N THR A 177 -3.85 7.47 -17.44
CA THR A 177 -4.00 6.00 -17.59
C THR A 177 -2.67 5.27 -17.66
N SER A 178 -1.54 5.98 -17.78
CA SER A 178 -0.24 5.31 -17.88
C SER A 178 0.14 4.66 -16.56
N GLN A 179 0.75 3.48 -16.64
CA GLN A 179 1.24 2.77 -15.47
C GLN A 179 2.26 3.60 -14.66
N ARG A 180 3.09 4.40 -15.35
CA ARG A 180 4.04 5.30 -14.70
C ARG A 180 3.33 6.36 -13.86
N TYR A 181 2.27 6.98 -14.40
CA TYR A 181 1.46 7.95 -13.67
C TYR A 181 0.86 7.32 -12.42
N ARG A 182 0.18 6.17 -12.58
CA ARG A 182 -0.47 5.45 -11.48
C ARG A 182 0.53 5.10 -10.37
N PHE A 183 1.72 4.62 -10.69
CA PHE A 183 2.73 4.30 -9.69
C PHE A 183 3.26 5.52 -8.92
N VAL A 184 3.46 6.65 -9.61
CA VAL A 184 3.83 7.89 -8.91
C VAL A 184 2.68 8.38 -8.04
N SER A 185 1.43 8.31 -8.53
CA SER A 185 0.24 8.66 -7.76
C SER A 185 0.11 7.85 -6.46
N LEU A 186 0.38 6.55 -6.49
CA LEU A 186 0.36 5.72 -5.28
C LEU A 186 1.35 6.21 -4.21
N ASN A 187 2.54 6.62 -4.63
CA ASN A 187 3.53 7.17 -3.70
C ASN A 187 3.09 8.53 -3.15
N GLU A 188 2.52 9.40 -3.98
CA GLU A 188 2.01 10.71 -3.52
C GLU A 188 0.80 10.54 -2.59
N MET A 189 -0.10 9.59 -2.87
CA MET A 189 -1.19 9.23 -1.96
C MET A 189 -0.66 8.69 -0.62
N ALA A 190 0.36 7.82 -0.66
CA ALA A 190 0.99 7.31 0.57
C ALA A 190 1.59 8.45 1.42
N LYS A 191 2.24 9.44 0.79
CA LYS A 191 2.75 10.64 1.48
C LYS A 191 1.61 11.44 2.11
N ARG A 192 0.55 11.70 1.36
CA ARG A 192 -0.60 12.46 1.85
C ARG A 192 -1.26 11.79 3.07
N LEU A 193 -1.41 10.46 3.03
CA LEU A 193 -1.92 9.67 4.15
C LEU A 193 -1.04 9.72 5.41
N THR A 194 0.22 10.13 5.31
CA THR A 194 1.14 10.24 6.47
C THR A 194 1.28 11.66 6.99
N GLN A 195 0.67 12.66 6.36
CA GLN A 195 0.79 14.08 6.72
C GLN A 195 -0.41 14.61 7.51
N GLU A 196 -1.52 13.89 7.49
CA GLU A 196 -2.73 14.18 8.29
C GLU A 196 -2.76 13.39 9.61
#